data_6c2abaf9c75c95e5602be3fde55146d4
#
_entry.id   6c2abaf9c75c95e5602be3fde55146d4
#
_cell.length_a   1.000
_cell.length_b   1.000
_cell.length_c   1.000
_cell.angle_alpha   90.00
_cell.angle_beta   90.00
_cell.angle_gamma   90.00
#
_symmetry.space_group_name_H-M   'P 1'
#
loop_
_entity.id
_entity.type
_entity.pdbx_description
1 polymer ?
#
loop_
_entity_poly.entity_id
_entity_poly.type
_entity_poly.pdbx_seq_one_letter_code
_entity_poly.pdbx_strand_id
1 'polypeptide(L)'
;MSINIKVLNSFAFLALFSLSAYAEMEMNTVETVTIVGSQEDVAGSATVLSNEDLAKMVDTDIHKILSAVPGVYVRTEDGYGLRPNISIRGTAPDRSGKITLMEDGVLIAPAPYTSASAYYFPTTGRIHAVEVLKGPAAITQGPSTIGGAINMI
;
A
#
# COMPACT_ATOMS: atom_id res chain seq x y z
N MET A 1 60.25 -19.22 -31.17
CA MET A 1 59.65 -18.49 -30.01
C MET A 1 58.47 -19.32 -29.55
N SER A 2 58.68 -20.20 -28.56
CA SER A 2 57.66 -21.14 -28.09
C SER A 2 56.93 -20.48 -26.89
N ILE A 3 55.68 -20.12 -27.09
CA ILE A 3 54.83 -19.60 -26.05
C ILE A 3 54.44 -20.78 -25.17
N ASN A 4 54.72 -20.67 -23.86
CA ASN A 4 54.49 -21.71 -22.89
C ASN A 4 52.99 -21.95 -22.71
N ILE A 5 52.48 -23.06 -23.19
CA ILE A 5 51.05 -23.48 -23.12
C ILE A 5 50.50 -23.46 -21.70
N LYS A 6 51.36 -23.64 -20.68
CA LYS A 6 50.93 -23.56 -19.26
C LYS A 6 50.50 -22.18 -18.79
N VAL A 7 51.05 -21.11 -19.39
CA VAL A 7 50.69 -19.73 -19.06
C VAL A 7 49.35 -19.37 -19.72
N LEU A 8 49.10 -19.89 -20.92
CA LEU A 8 47.86 -19.66 -21.65
C LEU A 8 46.64 -20.28 -20.93
N ASN A 9 46.81 -21.49 -20.38
CA ASN A 9 45.74 -22.15 -19.64
C ASN A 9 45.43 -21.45 -18.31
N SER A 10 46.43 -20.82 -17.67
CA SER A 10 46.21 -20.10 -16.41
C SER A 10 45.41 -18.81 -16.60
N PHE A 11 45.62 -18.11 -17.74
CA PHE A 11 44.83 -16.91 -18.07
C PHE A 11 43.41 -17.24 -18.51
N ALA A 12 43.18 -18.37 -19.17
CA ALA A 12 41.85 -18.83 -19.57
C ALA A 12 41.00 -19.21 -18.33
N PHE A 13 41.62 -19.78 -17.29
CA PHE A 13 40.93 -20.17 -16.06
C PHE A 13 40.57 -18.94 -15.21
N LEU A 14 41.38 -17.88 -15.24
CA LEU A 14 41.07 -16.64 -14.50
C LEU A 14 39.93 -15.85 -15.18
N ALA A 15 39.83 -15.90 -16.51
CA ALA A 15 38.77 -15.24 -17.24
C ALA A 15 37.39 -15.90 -17.10
N LEU A 16 37.36 -17.22 -16.83
CA LEU A 16 36.12 -17.96 -16.56
C LEU A 16 35.55 -17.70 -15.16
N PHE A 17 36.38 -17.29 -14.19
CA PHE A 17 35.94 -17.01 -12.85
C PHE A 17 35.36 -15.60 -12.68
N SER A 18 35.65 -14.68 -13.59
CA SER A 18 35.13 -13.32 -13.57
C SER A 18 33.71 -13.17 -14.17
N LEU A 19 33.20 -14.22 -14.85
CA LEU A 19 31.90 -14.18 -15.50
C LEU A 19 30.74 -14.65 -14.62
N SER A 20 31.04 -15.23 -13.45
CA SER A 20 30.03 -15.78 -12.54
C SER A 20 29.64 -14.85 -11.37
N ALA A 21 30.11 -13.60 -11.37
CA ALA A 21 29.81 -12.64 -10.30
C ALA A 21 28.71 -11.61 -10.66
N TYR A 22 28.12 -11.72 -11.81
CA TYR A 22 26.83 -11.06 -12.07
C TYR A 22 25.70 -12.03 -11.75
N ALA A 23 25.60 -12.42 -10.49
CA ALA A 23 24.33 -12.84 -9.97
C ALA A 23 23.45 -11.57 -9.97
N GLU A 24 22.61 -11.49 -10.98
CA GLU A 24 21.50 -10.56 -11.01
C GLU A 24 20.74 -10.77 -9.69
N MET A 25 20.88 -9.81 -8.79
CA MET A 25 20.04 -9.74 -7.62
C MET A 25 18.67 -9.33 -8.19
N GLU A 26 17.89 -10.33 -8.61
CA GLU A 26 16.46 -10.12 -8.80
C GLU A 26 15.95 -9.56 -7.47
N MET A 27 15.78 -8.25 -7.47
CA MET A 27 15.03 -7.59 -6.44
C MET A 27 13.65 -8.23 -6.49
N ASN A 28 13.40 -9.08 -5.51
CA ASN A 28 12.10 -9.72 -5.31
C ASN A 28 11.11 -8.57 -5.18
N THR A 29 10.54 -8.15 -6.29
CA THR A 29 9.42 -7.22 -6.28
C THR A 29 8.31 -8.00 -5.62
N VAL A 30 8.09 -7.69 -4.34
CA VAL A 30 6.91 -8.19 -3.63
C VAL A 30 5.73 -7.79 -4.51
N GLU A 31 5.07 -8.80 -5.06
CA GLU A 31 3.90 -8.58 -5.89
C GLU A 31 2.86 -7.92 -4.99
N THR A 32 2.69 -6.62 -5.14
CA THR A 32 1.70 -5.86 -4.37
C THR A 32 0.33 -6.32 -4.86
N VAL A 33 -0.38 -7.04 -4.02
CA VAL A 33 -1.76 -7.45 -4.33
C VAL A 33 -2.62 -6.19 -4.33
N THR A 34 -2.84 -5.65 -5.50
CA THR A 34 -3.69 -4.49 -5.70
C THR A 34 -5.12 -4.97 -5.91
N ILE A 35 -6.02 -4.61 -5.02
CA ILE A 35 -7.45 -4.94 -5.11
C ILE A 35 -8.13 -4.07 -6.16
N VAL A 36 -7.67 -2.84 -6.27
CA VAL A 36 -8.09 -1.93 -7.31
C VAL A 36 -7.29 -2.26 -8.56
N GLY A 37 -7.87 -2.87 -9.54
CA GLY A 37 -7.25 -3.09 -10.86
C GLY A 37 -6.60 -1.82 -11.43
N SER A 38 -6.45 -1.67 -12.72
CA SER A 38 -5.97 -0.41 -13.26
C SER A 38 -6.95 0.71 -12.86
N GLN A 39 -6.42 1.87 -12.50
CA GLN A 39 -7.22 3.04 -12.11
C GLN A 39 -8.24 3.46 -13.19
N GLU A 40 -7.99 3.04 -14.43
CA GLU A 40 -8.82 3.32 -15.61
C GLU A 40 -10.08 2.44 -15.67
N ASP A 41 -10.04 1.26 -15.07
CA ASP A 41 -11.13 0.26 -15.16
C ASP A 41 -12.17 0.37 -14.03
N VAL A 42 -12.01 1.33 -13.12
CA VAL A 42 -12.85 1.45 -11.93
C VAL A 42 -14.00 2.42 -12.17
N ALA A 43 -15.24 1.96 -11.98
CA ALA A 43 -16.42 2.82 -11.99
C ALA A 43 -16.41 3.76 -10.77
N GLY A 44 -15.83 4.94 -10.93
CA GLY A 44 -15.66 5.91 -9.85
C GLY A 44 -14.29 6.56 -9.87
N SER A 45 -13.66 6.67 -8.72
CA SER A 45 -12.32 7.24 -8.60
C SER A 45 -11.51 6.38 -7.64
N ALA A 46 -10.40 5.89 -8.12
CA ALA A 46 -9.38 5.23 -7.31
C ALA A 46 -8.17 6.15 -7.13
N THR A 47 -7.54 6.08 -5.98
CA THR A 47 -6.26 6.74 -5.70
C THR A 47 -5.38 5.72 -4.99
N VAL A 48 -4.19 5.53 -5.52
CA VAL A 48 -3.18 4.65 -4.91
C VAL A 48 -2.01 5.52 -4.47
N LEU A 49 -1.66 5.44 -3.21
CA LEU A 49 -0.42 5.98 -2.66
C LEU A 49 0.58 4.86 -2.60
N SER A 50 1.61 4.94 -3.40
CA SER A 50 2.68 3.94 -3.47
C SER A 50 3.64 4.05 -2.29
N ASN A 51 4.50 3.05 -2.12
CA ASN A 51 5.58 3.11 -1.12
C ASN A 51 6.48 4.33 -1.30
N GLU A 52 6.74 4.73 -2.55
CA GLU A 52 7.53 5.93 -2.83
C GLU A 52 6.83 7.21 -2.36
N ASP A 53 5.51 7.28 -2.53
CA ASP A 53 4.73 8.42 -2.07
C ASP A 53 4.68 8.49 -0.54
N LEU A 54 4.51 7.35 0.12
CA LEU A 54 4.56 7.24 1.57
C LEU A 54 5.93 7.64 2.11
N ALA A 55 7.01 7.18 1.47
CA ALA A 55 8.38 7.54 1.85
C ALA A 55 8.68 9.04 1.71
N LYS A 56 8.11 9.70 0.70
CA LYS A 56 8.24 11.17 0.52
C LYS A 56 7.52 11.95 1.61
N MET A 57 6.41 11.43 2.11
CA MET A 57 5.63 12.12 3.15
C MET A 57 6.33 12.11 4.50
N VAL A 58 7.21 11.12 4.75
CA VAL A 58 8.01 10.96 6.01
C VAL A 58 7.12 11.06 7.25
N ASP A 59 5.88 10.66 7.16
CA ASP A 59 4.90 10.83 8.22
C ASP A 59 4.52 9.50 8.86
N THR A 60 4.54 9.46 10.16
CA THR A 60 4.10 8.29 10.93
C THR A 60 2.61 8.36 11.27
N ASP A 61 1.96 9.46 10.96
CA ASP A 61 0.55 9.68 11.22
C ASP A 61 -0.28 9.39 9.98
N ILE A 62 -1.04 8.32 10.02
CA ILE A 62 -1.93 7.91 8.92
C ILE A 62 -2.95 9.01 8.56
N HIS A 63 -3.34 9.86 9.49
CA HIS A 63 -4.25 10.96 9.22
C HIS A 63 -3.69 11.92 8.19
N LYS A 64 -2.40 12.24 8.28
CA LYS A 64 -1.75 13.11 7.32
C LYS A 64 -1.61 12.45 5.97
N ILE A 65 -1.26 11.16 5.96
CA ILE A 65 -1.18 10.38 4.73
C ILE A 65 -2.53 10.37 4.00
N LEU A 66 -3.61 10.03 4.71
CA LEU A 66 -4.94 9.99 4.12
C LEU A 66 -5.46 11.38 3.70
N SER A 67 -5.07 12.42 4.41
CA SER A 67 -5.43 13.81 4.05
C SER A 67 -4.81 14.27 2.72
N ALA A 68 -3.75 13.61 2.26
CA ALA A 68 -3.18 13.86 0.94
C ALA A 68 -4.06 13.32 -0.20
N VAL A 69 -4.99 12.42 0.09
CA VAL A 69 -5.90 11.86 -0.92
C VAL A 69 -7.06 12.81 -1.18
N PRO A 70 -7.26 13.29 -2.41
CA PRO A 70 -8.34 14.21 -2.72
C PRO A 70 -9.72 13.66 -2.35
N GLY A 71 -10.51 14.43 -1.62
CA GLY A 71 -11.87 14.06 -1.19
C GLY A 71 -11.93 13.15 0.03
N VAL A 72 -10.80 12.87 0.66
CA VAL A 72 -10.71 12.22 1.97
C VAL A 72 -10.52 13.29 3.03
N TYR A 73 -11.32 13.23 4.07
CA TYR A 73 -11.24 14.12 5.23
C TYR A 73 -11.06 13.29 6.48
N VAL A 74 -10.11 13.65 7.29
CA VAL A 74 -9.81 12.94 8.53
C VAL A 74 -9.89 13.90 9.70
N ARG A 75 -10.61 13.48 10.73
CA ARG A 75 -10.67 14.19 12.00
C ARG A 75 -10.03 13.34 13.09
N THR A 76 -9.09 13.89 13.78
CA THR A 76 -8.45 13.24 14.93
C THR A 76 -9.39 13.28 16.15
N GLU A 77 -9.53 12.17 16.84
CA GLU A 77 -10.27 12.08 18.09
C GLU A 77 -9.32 12.06 19.30
N ASP A 78 -8.15 11.52 19.09
CA ASP A 78 -7.07 11.48 20.07
C ASP A 78 -5.78 12.10 19.50
N GLY A 79 -4.80 12.35 20.36
CA GLY A 79 -3.54 12.95 19.96
C GLY A 79 -2.55 11.97 19.29
N TYR A 80 -2.91 10.70 19.14
CA TYR A 80 -2.01 9.64 18.68
C TYR A 80 -2.41 9.01 17.36
N GLY A 81 -3.54 9.41 16.79
CA GLY A 81 -4.01 8.85 15.52
C GLY A 81 -4.57 7.42 15.60
N LEU A 82 -4.86 6.93 16.79
CA LEU A 82 -5.31 5.55 17.02
C LEU A 82 -6.78 5.32 16.64
N ARG A 83 -7.56 6.38 16.56
CA ARG A 83 -9.00 6.32 16.30
C ARG A 83 -9.36 7.28 15.18
N PRO A 84 -9.22 6.85 13.94
CA PRO A 84 -9.50 7.71 12.81
C PRO A 84 -11.01 7.92 12.64
N ASN A 85 -11.41 9.17 12.46
CA ASN A 85 -12.72 9.54 11.96
C ASN A 85 -12.55 9.96 10.50
N ILE A 86 -12.76 9.04 9.58
CA ILE A 86 -12.54 9.25 8.16
C ILE A 86 -13.87 9.48 7.46
N SER A 87 -13.90 10.48 6.62
CA SER A 87 -14.99 10.81 5.71
C SER A 87 -14.48 10.85 4.28
N ILE A 88 -15.21 10.27 3.37
CA ILE A 88 -14.96 10.38 1.93
C ILE A 88 -16.15 11.10 1.29
N ARG A 89 -15.86 12.15 0.52
CA ARG A 89 -16.88 12.94 -0.21
C ARG A 89 -18.01 13.47 0.70
N GLY A 90 -17.68 13.84 1.94
CA GLY A 90 -18.63 14.47 2.86
C GLY A 90 -19.56 13.50 3.58
N THR A 91 -19.29 12.20 3.60
CA THR A 91 -20.01 11.26 4.46
C THR A 91 -19.75 11.54 5.93
N ALA A 92 -20.66 11.11 6.81
CA ALA A 92 -20.47 11.30 8.25
C ALA A 92 -19.18 10.59 8.72
N PRO A 93 -18.26 11.31 9.40
CA PRO A 93 -16.96 10.77 9.77
C PRO A 93 -16.98 9.86 10.98
N ASP A 94 -18.08 9.84 11.74
CA ASP A 94 -18.17 9.20 13.06
C ASP A 94 -17.62 7.78 13.04
N ARG A 95 -16.44 7.61 13.68
CA ARG A 95 -15.72 6.34 13.79
C ARG A 95 -15.53 5.62 12.46
N SER A 96 -15.45 6.36 11.36
CA SER A 96 -15.33 5.81 9.99
C SER A 96 -16.44 4.82 9.62
N GLY A 97 -17.61 4.91 10.26
CA GLY A 97 -18.70 3.92 10.15
C GLY A 97 -19.36 3.83 8.76
N LYS A 98 -19.00 4.70 7.82
CA LYS A 98 -19.50 4.72 6.43
C LYS A 98 -18.43 4.33 5.42
N ILE A 99 -17.30 3.84 5.88
CA ILE A 99 -16.15 3.49 5.06
C ILE A 99 -15.69 2.10 5.44
N THR A 100 -15.42 1.26 4.43
CA THR A 100 -14.78 -0.02 4.63
C THR A 100 -13.28 0.18 4.75
N LEU A 101 -12.69 -0.27 5.86
CA LEU A 101 -11.25 -0.30 6.08
C LEU A 101 -10.76 -1.74 5.98
N MET A 102 -9.72 -1.93 5.20
CA MET A 102 -9.12 -3.25 4.95
C MET A 102 -7.61 -3.18 5.14
N GLU A 103 -7.03 -4.31 5.48
CA GLU A 103 -5.61 -4.57 5.46
C GLU A 103 -5.37 -5.83 4.62
N ASP A 104 -4.55 -5.73 3.58
CA ASP A 104 -4.32 -6.78 2.59
C ASP A 104 -5.64 -7.40 2.05
N GLY A 105 -6.65 -6.55 1.83
CA GLY A 105 -7.96 -6.99 1.37
C GLY A 105 -8.87 -7.63 2.42
N VAL A 106 -8.40 -7.75 3.64
CA VAL A 106 -9.20 -8.29 4.75
C VAL A 106 -9.90 -7.16 5.49
N LEU A 107 -11.21 -7.26 5.65
CA LEU A 107 -12.00 -6.27 6.38
C LEU A 107 -11.54 -6.20 7.85
N ILE A 108 -11.08 -5.03 8.28
CA ILE A 108 -10.69 -4.75 9.66
C ILE A 108 -11.66 -3.82 10.38
N ALA A 109 -12.39 -2.99 9.66
CA ALA A 109 -13.38 -2.09 10.23
C ALA A 109 -14.37 -1.63 9.14
N PRO A 110 -15.61 -1.23 9.52
CA PRO A 110 -16.16 -1.26 10.87
C PRO A 110 -16.41 -2.69 11.38
N ALA A 111 -16.40 -2.84 12.71
CA ALA A 111 -16.70 -4.13 13.33
C ALA A 111 -18.18 -4.51 13.12
N PRO A 112 -18.49 -5.66 12.47
CA PRO A 112 -19.86 -5.95 12.04
C PRO A 112 -20.80 -6.38 13.17
N TYR A 113 -20.27 -6.68 14.34
CA TYR A 113 -21.01 -7.32 15.44
C TYR A 113 -21.25 -6.42 16.66
N THR A 114 -20.67 -5.22 16.72
CA THR A 114 -20.84 -4.31 17.86
C THR A 114 -21.47 -2.98 17.46
N SER A 115 -20.74 -2.17 16.75
CA SER A 115 -21.18 -0.92 16.18
C SER A 115 -20.39 -0.67 14.90
N ALA A 116 -20.98 0.06 13.95
CA ALA A 116 -20.30 0.44 12.74
C ALA A 116 -19.19 1.48 13.05
N SER A 117 -18.13 1.03 13.69
CA SER A 117 -17.06 1.87 14.21
C SER A 117 -15.68 1.26 14.00
N ALA A 118 -14.73 2.07 13.58
CA ALA A 118 -13.34 1.69 13.50
C ALA A 118 -12.66 2.00 14.85
N TYR A 119 -12.16 0.97 15.50
CA TYR A 119 -11.39 1.08 16.75
C TYR A 119 -9.93 0.69 16.60
N TYR A 120 -9.57 0.15 15.48
CA TYR A 120 -8.21 -0.26 15.16
C TYR A 120 -7.79 0.41 13.85
N PHE A 121 -6.56 0.83 13.83
CA PHE A 121 -5.87 1.27 12.61
C PHE A 121 -4.43 0.76 12.65
N PRO A 122 -3.91 0.18 11.56
CA PRO A 122 -2.53 -0.31 11.52
C PRO A 122 -1.54 0.85 11.59
N THR A 123 -0.36 0.57 12.15
CA THR A 123 0.73 1.54 12.20
C THR A 123 1.32 1.74 10.80
N THR A 124 1.64 2.98 10.46
CA THR A 124 2.15 3.36 9.13
C THR A 124 3.43 2.64 8.74
N GLY A 125 4.28 2.29 9.71
CA GLY A 125 5.55 1.61 9.45
C GLY A 125 5.44 0.18 8.89
N ARG A 126 4.24 -0.38 8.80
CA ARG A 126 3.98 -1.70 8.20
C ARG A 126 3.20 -1.62 6.90
N ILE A 127 2.86 -0.42 6.46
CA ILE A 127 2.05 -0.18 5.26
C ILE A 127 2.98 0.14 4.10
N HIS A 128 2.85 -0.58 3.02
CA HIS A 128 3.58 -0.36 1.78
C HIS A 128 2.84 0.51 0.77
N ALA A 129 1.52 0.42 0.78
CA ALA A 129 0.68 1.21 -0.11
C ALA A 129 -0.69 1.46 0.53
N VAL A 130 -1.37 2.50 0.09
CA VAL A 130 -2.75 2.79 0.49
C VAL A 130 -3.59 2.97 -0.75
N GLU A 131 -4.62 2.16 -0.88
CA GLU A 131 -5.61 2.24 -1.95
C GLU A 131 -6.89 2.87 -1.42
N VAL A 132 -7.38 3.89 -2.08
CA VAL A 132 -8.63 4.57 -1.72
C VAL A 132 -9.59 4.50 -2.90
N LEU A 133 -10.66 3.74 -2.72
CA LEU A 133 -11.71 3.57 -3.71
C LEU A 133 -12.92 4.45 -3.34
N LYS A 134 -13.32 5.32 -4.26
CA LYS A 134 -14.38 6.31 -4.04
C LYS A 134 -15.48 6.16 -5.08
N GLY A 135 -16.71 6.06 -4.63
CA GLY A 135 -17.88 5.95 -5.52
C GLY A 135 -18.41 4.53 -5.67
N PRO A 136 -19.18 4.24 -6.75
CA PRO A 136 -19.97 3.02 -6.86
C PRO A 136 -19.16 1.73 -6.81
N ALA A 137 -17.94 1.73 -7.34
CA ALA A 137 -17.09 0.53 -7.32
C ALA A 137 -16.71 0.08 -5.92
N ALA A 138 -16.76 0.95 -4.93
CA ALA A 138 -16.46 0.58 -3.56
C ALA A 138 -17.43 -0.47 -2.99
N ILE A 139 -18.62 -0.63 -3.55
CA ILE A 139 -19.60 -1.63 -3.11
C ILE A 139 -19.06 -3.06 -3.21
N THR A 140 -18.13 -3.32 -4.11
CA THR A 140 -17.49 -4.62 -4.26
C THR A 140 -16.59 -4.99 -3.09
N GLN A 141 -16.22 -4.03 -2.27
CA GLN A 141 -15.29 -4.18 -1.15
C GLN A 141 -15.99 -4.53 0.17
N GLY A 142 -17.29 -4.76 0.16
CA GLY A 142 -18.04 -5.23 1.31
C GLY A 142 -18.99 -4.20 1.91
N PRO A 143 -19.44 -4.42 3.15
CA PRO A 143 -20.41 -3.56 3.82
C PRO A 143 -19.80 -2.20 4.17
N SER A 144 -20.66 -1.21 4.47
CA SER A 144 -20.26 0.12 4.94
C SER A 144 -19.48 0.97 3.92
N THR A 145 -19.64 0.69 2.63
CA THR A 145 -18.93 1.37 1.53
C THR A 145 -19.63 2.63 1.00
N ILE A 146 -20.55 3.21 1.76
CA ILE A 146 -21.30 4.41 1.34
C ILE A 146 -20.35 5.57 1.01
N GLY A 147 -19.31 5.77 1.81
CA GLY A 147 -18.26 6.74 1.55
C GLY A 147 -17.21 6.24 0.57
N GLY A 148 -16.89 4.97 0.66
CA GLY A 148 -15.82 4.35 -0.10
C GLY A 148 -15.16 3.21 0.67
N ALA A 149 -14.01 2.77 0.15
CA ALA A 149 -13.19 1.75 0.79
C ALA A 149 -11.73 2.21 0.81
N ILE A 150 -11.02 1.85 1.87
CA ILE A 150 -9.58 2.07 2.02
C ILE A 150 -8.94 0.73 2.31
N ASN A 151 -7.95 0.37 1.51
CA ASN A 151 -7.15 -0.83 1.70
C ASN A 151 -5.70 -0.43 1.98
N MET A 152 -5.15 -0.94 3.04
CA MET A 152 -3.76 -0.76 3.44
C MET A 152 -3.00 -2.04 3.13
N ILE A 153 -1.89 -1.92 2.40
CA ILE A 153 -1.05 -3.03 1.93
C ILE A 153 0.32 -2.94 2.58
#